data_17cb585b1ab9800978f2e6e9407fcec7
#
_entry.id   17cb585b1ab9800978f2e6e9407fcec7
#
_cell.length_a   1.000
_cell.length_b   1.000
_cell.length_c   1.000
_cell.angle_alpha   90.00
_cell.angle_beta   90.00
_cell.angle_gamma   90.00
#
_symmetry.space_group_name_H-M   'P 1'
#
loop_
_entity.id
_entity.type
_entity.pdbx_description
1 polymer ?
#
loop_
_entity_poly.entity_id
_entity_poly.type
_entity_poly.pdbx_seq_one_letter_code
_entity_poly.pdbx_strand_id
1 'polypeptide(L)'
;MRTYATAQHTGTAPGQCDATAVRSTPDGTRAYVLLDGIGRRETTHRWALGAARQIARTAARRRDAEAGLRHVYNLCRDDAIHYGGGHKAAAVVAVKAPKEPLTVAWCGDSRAYLMERGIAVRLTEDHNKRRVYPPTATYPYGGNRNHITSCLGSHRTDEDVRNLYRHPAIETATREITGPCRLLLASDGAYEPHEDARHCLFTECDGDDLIPTVRDLVNLAVDTAVKTSRALDPNQVYADNATALLADLAP
;
A
#
# COMPACT_ATOMS: atom_id res chain seq x y z
N MET A 1 25.59 0.21 0.98
CA MET A 1 24.57 1.15 0.49
C MET A 1 23.21 0.64 0.94
N ARG A 2 22.29 1.49 1.42
CA ARG A 2 20.93 1.05 1.74
C ARG A 2 20.20 0.74 0.44
N THR A 3 19.52 -0.39 0.39
CA THR A 3 18.74 -0.81 -0.78
C THR A 3 17.25 -0.53 -0.65
N TYR A 4 16.84 0.13 0.43
CA TYR A 4 15.47 0.62 0.63
C TYR A 4 15.44 1.79 1.60
N ALA A 5 14.42 2.61 1.50
CA ALA A 5 14.09 3.69 2.44
C ALA A 5 12.57 3.80 2.60
N THR A 6 12.14 4.38 3.73
CA THR A 6 10.73 4.64 4.02
C THR A 6 10.56 6.08 4.46
N ALA A 7 9.43 6.69 4.11
CA ALA A 7 9.02 7.99 4.63
C ALA A 7 7.53 7.96 5.02
N GLN A 8 7.19 8.76 6.02
CA GLN A 8 5.83 8.92 6.52
C GLN A 8 5.57 10.39 6.87
N HIS A 9 4.35 10.85 6.60
CA HIS A 9 3.86 12.16 7.02
C HIS A 9 2.43 11.99 7.53
N THR A 10 2.10 12.62 8.65
CA THR A 10 0.76 12.51 9.27
C THR A 10 -0.33 13.26 8.51
N GLY A 11 0.04 14.05 7.50
CA GLY A 11 -0.91 14.95 6.85
C GLY A 11 -1.47 15.96 7.85
N THR A 12 -2.78 16.10 7.87
CA THR A 12 -3.50 16.93 8.84
C THR A 12 -4.11 16.10 9.99
N ALA A 13 -3.90 14.78 9.99
CA ALA A 13 -4.39 13.90 11.03
C ALA A 13 -3.62 14.10 12.35
N PRO A 14 -4.26 13.83 13.53
CA PRO A 14 -3.63 13.99 14.84
C PRO A 14 -2.50 12.98 15.09
N GLY A 15 -2.41 11.92 14.30
CA GLY A 15 -1.38 10.88 14.43
C GLY A 15 -1.24 10.03 13.18
N GLN A 16 -0.14 9.30 13.11
CA GLN A 16 0.13 8.34 12.06
C GLN A 16 -0.58 7.01 12.36
N CYS A 17 -1.29 6.46 11.37
CA CYS A 17 -1.93 5.15 11.45
C CYS A 17 -1.30 4.12 10.50
N ASP A 18 -0.50 4.58 9.52
CA ASP A 18 0.20 3.70 8.61
C ASP A 18 1.42 3.05 9.27
N ALA A 19 1.85 1.93 8.72
CA ALA A 19 3.03 1.23 9.17
C ALA A 19 3.79 0.60 7.99
N THR A 20 5.11 0.56 8.10
CA THR A 20 5.97 -0.18 7.20
C THR A 20 6.81 -1.21 7.95
N ALA A 21 7.14 -2.31 7.29
CA ALA A 21 8.10 -3.27 7.79
C ALA A 21 8.91 -3.89 6.64
N VAL A 22 10.20 -4.10 6.89
CA VAL A 22 11.08 -4.84 5.98
C VAL A 22 11.73 -5.99 6.74
N ARG A 23 11.78 -7.15 6.12
CA ARG A 23 12.47 -8.33 6.67
C ARG A 23 13.38 -8.95 5.63
N SER A 24 14.65 -9.15 6.01
CA SER A 24 15.60 -9.94 5.21
C SER A 24 15.88 -11.26 5.89
N THR A 25 16.14 -12.30 5.10
CA THR A 25 16.61 -13.62 5.54
C THR A 25 18.05 -13.86 5.08
N PRO A 26 18.79 -14.81 5.69
CA PRO A 26 20.20 -15.06 5.36
C PRO A 26 20.45 -15.47 3.90
N ASP A 27 19.45 -16.04 3.22
CA ASP A 27 19.50 -16.41 1.81
C ASP A 27 19.34 -15.22 0.84
N GLY A 28 19.18 -14.00 1.38
CA GLY A 28 19.01 -12.78 0.59
C GLY A 28 17.57 -12.44 0.25
N THR A 29 16.60 -13.29 0.61
CA THR A 29 15.16 -12.96 0.44
C THR A 29 14.78 -11.73 1.25
N ARG A 30 13.97 -10.85 0.65
CA ARG A 30 13.52 -9.64 1.30
C ARG A 30 12.02 -9.44 1.09
N ALA A 31 11.31 -9.20 2.19
CA ALA A 31 9.89 -8.83 2.18
C ALA A 31 9.73 -7.37 2.57
N TYR A 32 8.93 -6.64 1.82
CA TYR A 32 8.55 -5.25 2.01
C TYR A 32 7.06 -5.19 2.28
N VAL A 33 6.65 -4.46 3.30
CA VAL A 33 5.24 -4.36 3.72
C VAL A 33 4.90 -2.92 3.99
N LEU A 34 3.74 -2.49 3.49
CA LEU A 34 3.10 -1.25 3.85
C LEU A 34 1.65 -1.54 4.23
N LEU A 35 1.23 -1.03 5.39
CA LEU A 35 -0.15 -1.01 5.86
C LEU A 35 -0.61 0.43 6.02
N ASP A 36 -1.77 0.74 5.47
CA ASP A 36 -2.50 1.98 5.67
C ASP A 36 -3.63 1.71 6.66
N GLY A 37 -3.48 2.25 7.86
CA GLY A 37 -4.33 1.97 9.01
C GLY A 37 -5.63 2.77 9.00
N ILE A 38 -6.78 2.11 8.84
CA ILE A 38 -8.09 2.74 8.83
C ILE A 38 -8.48 3.20 10.24
N GLY A 39 -8.35 4.49 10.50
CA GLY A 39 -8.67 5.08 11.80
C GLY A 39 -7.81 6.28 12.16
N ARG A 40 -7.99 6.79 13.40
CA ARG A 40 -7.26 7.98 13.89
C ARG A 40 -6.66 7.77 15.29
N ARG A 41 -6.58 6.50 15.75
CA ARG A 41 -6.16 6.18 17.11
C ARG A 41 -4.74 5.62 17.12
N GLU A 42 -3.97 5.96 18.13
CA GLU A 42 -2.64 5.38 18.37
C GLU A 42 -2.68 3.84 18.47
N THR A 43 -3.78 3.27 18.96
CA THR A 43 -3.97 1.82 19.00
C THR A 43 -4.00 1.21 17.60
N THR A 44 -4.54 1.93 16.59
CA THR A 44 -4.51 1.50 15.18
C THR A 44 -3.08 1.45 14.67
N HIS A 45 -2.28 2.48 14.92
CA HIS A 45 -0.86 2.48 14.53
C HIS A 45 -0.07 1.33 15.18
N ARG A 46 -0.22 1.12 16.49
CA ARG A 46 0.47 0.02 17.19
C ARG A 46 0.09 -1.35 16.65
N TRP A 47 -1.19 -1.54 16.36
CA TRP A 47 -1.68 -2.77 15.74
C TRP A 47 -1.12 -2.94 14.32
N ALA A 48 -1.21 -1.91 13.47
CA ALA A 48 -0.68 -1.94 12.11
C ALA A 48 0.82 -2.27 12.08
N LEU A 49 1.62 -1.67 12.99
CA LEU A 49 3.04 -1.96 13.11
C LEU A 49 3.31 -3.42 13.51
N GLY A 50 2.52 -3.97 14.43
CA GLY A 50 2.59 -5.39 14.82
C GLY A 50 2.26 -6.32 13.66
N ALA A 51 1.15 -6.04 12.96
CA ALA A 51 0.70 -6.79 11.79
C ALA A 51 1.72 -6.73 10.63
N ALA A 52 2.24 -5.53 10.31
CA ALA A 52 3.26 -5.36 9.26
C ALA A 52 4.52 -6.19 9.55
N ARG A 53 5.00 -6.18 10.79
CA ARG A 53 6.17 -7.00 11.21
C ARG A 53 5.90 -8.50 11.10
N GLN A 54 4.70 -8.94 11.45
CA GLN A 54 4.31 -10.35 11.37
C GLN A 54 4.19 -10.80 9.90
N ILE A 55 3.55 -9.99 9.04
CA ILE A 55 3.47 -10.22 7.60
C ILE A 55 4.88 -10.32 7.02
N ALA A 56 5.74 -9.31 7.25
CA ALA A 56 7.10 -9.27 6.71
C ALA A 56 7.92 -10.50 7.11
N ARG A 57 7.82 -10.94 8.38
CA ARG A 57 8.51 -12.14 8.87
C ARG A 57 8.03 -13.40 8.18
N THR A 58 6.71 -13.56 8.03
CA THR A 58 6.12 -14.76 7.42
C THR A 58 6.38 -14.79 5.93
N ALA A 59 6.19 -13.66 5.24
CA ALA A 59 6.43 -13.53 3.80
C ALA A 59 7.89 -13.79 3.42
N ALA A 60 8.86 -13.19 4.14
CA ALA A 60 10.28 -13.43 3.89
C ALA A 60 10.67 -14.89 4.11
N ARG A 61 10.19 -15.54 5.20
CA ARG A 61 10.49 -16.93 5.49
C ARG A 61 9.89 -17.90 4.48
N ARG A 62 8.70 -17.59 3.97
CA ARG A 62 8.01 -18.43 2.97
C ARG A 62 8.37 -18.07 1.54
N ARG A 63 9.11 -16.97 1.33
CA ARG A 63 9.49 -16.44 0.01
C ARG A 63 8.27 -16.11 -0.86
N ASP A 64 7.16 -15.73 -0.21
CA ASP A 64 5.85 -15.59 -0.84
C ASP A 64 5.06 -14.47 -0.17
N ALA A 65 4.64 -13.48 -0.97
CA ALA A 65 3.90 -12.31 -0.50
C ALA A 65 2.49 -12.69 -0.03
N GLU A 66 1.79 -13.56 -0.79
CA GLU A 66 0.45 -14.01 -0.43
C GLU A 66 0.46 -14.81 0.86
N ALA A 67 1.35 -15.78 0.97
CA ALA A 67 1.44 -16.61 2.17
C ALA A 67 1.70 -15.79 3.44
N GLY A 68 2.44 -14.68 3.32
CA GLY A 68 2.67 -13.73 4.41
C GLY A 68 1.41 -12.96 4.79
N LEU A 69 0.76 -12.33 3.81
CA LEU A 69 -0.45 -11.54 4.00
C LEU A 69 -1.62 -12.41 4.45
N ARG A 70 -1.85 -13.55 3.79
CA ARG A 70 -2.93 -14.51 4.07
C ARG A 70 -2.88 -15.03 5.49
N HIS A 71 -1.70 -15.33 6.00
CA HIS A 71 -1.53 -15.79 7.37
C HIS A 71 -2.09 -14.76 8.39
N VAL A 72 -1.73 -13.50 8.26
CA VAL A 72 -2.19 -12.45 9.18
C VAL A 72 -3.65 -12.06 8.90
N TYR A 73 -4.07 -12.08 7.62
CA TYR A 73 -5.47 -11.87 7.25
C TYR A 73 -6.40 -12.86 7.96
N ASN A 74 -6.06 -14.15 7.97
CA ASN A 74 -6.85 -15.18 8.62
C ASN A 74 -6.88 -15.00 10.14
N LEU A 75 -5.76 -14.67 10.78
CA LEU A 75 -5.73 -14.37 12.23
C LEU A 75 -6.64 -13.18 12.58
N CYS A 76 -6.52 -12.07 11.84
CA CYS A 76 -7.35 -10.88 12.07
C CYS A 76 -8.83 -11.14 11.77
N ARG A 77 -9.13 -11.98 10.78
CA ARG A 77 -10.51 -12.38 10.47
C ARG A 77 -11.13 -13.18 11.61
N ASP A 78 -10.39 -14.15 12.15
CA ASP A 78 -10.87 -14.98 13.25
C ASP A 78 -11.08 -14.13 14.51
N ASP A 79 -10.19 -13.19 14.81
CA ASP A 79 -10.37 -12.21 15.89
C ASP A 79 -11.62 -11.31 15.65
N ALA A 80 -11.84 -10.84 14.42
CA ALA A 80 -12.99 -10.01 14.07
C ALA A 80 -14.32 -10.76 14.22
N ILE A 81 -14.34 -12.06 13.93
CA ILE A 81 -15.52 -12.93 14.12
C ILE A 81 -15.80 -13.15 15.62
N HIS A 82 -14.75 -13.43 16.42
CA HIS A 82 -14.93 -13.78 17.83
C HIS A 82 -15.21 -12.57 18.73
N TYR A 83 -14.60 -11.42 18.43
CA TYR A 83 -14.65 -10.22 19.30
C TYR A 83 -15.46 -9.06 18.75
N GLY A 84 -16.13 -9.24 17.60
CA GLY A 84 -17.09 -8.25 17.09
C GLY A 84 -16.47 -7.02 16.43
N GLY A 85 -15.29 -7.14 15.86
CA GLY A 85 -14.61 -6.09 15.13
C GLY A 85 -13.23 -5.76 15.74
N GLY A 86 -12.39 -5.12 14.96
CA GLY A 86 -11.00 -4.82 15.32
C GLY A 86 -10.45 -3.69 14.47
N HIS A 87 -9.15 -3.48 14.55
CA HIS A 87 -8.44 -2.57 13.66
C HIS A 87 -8.47 -3.09 12.23
N LYS A 88 -8.44 -2.17 11.27
CA LYS A 88 -8.42 -2.45 9.83
C LYS A 88 -7.30 -1.70 9.15
N ALA A 89 -6.80 -2.25 8.04
CA ALA A 89 -5.82 -1.58 7.20
C ALA A 89 -5.95 -2.04 5.75
N ALA A 90 -5.71 -1.14 4.78
CA ALA A 90 -5.25 -1.56 3.47
C ALA A 90 -3.83 -2.10 3.62
N ALA A 91 -3.48 -3.11 2.82
CA ALA A 91 -2.20 -3.79 2.93
C ALA A 91 -1.62 -4.11 1.56
N VAL A 92 -0.34 -3.82 1.37
CA VAL A 92 0.45 -4.27 0.23
C VAL A 92 1.77 -4.87 0.69
N VAL A 93 2.10 -6.02 0.11
CA VAL A 93 3.27 -6.84 0.44
C VAL A 93 4.02 -7.18 -0.84
N ALA A 94 5.32 -7.02 -0.84
CA ALA A 94 6.18 -7.45 -1.94
C ALA A 94 7.32 -8.32 -1.42
N VAL A 95 7.64 -9.41 -2.13
CA VAL A 95 8.75 -10.30 -1.79
C VAL A 95 9.65 -10.50 -3.01
N LYS A 96 10.94 -10.25 -2.83
CA LYS A 96 11.98 -10.59 -3.80
C LYS A 96 12.95 -11.56 -3.15
N ALA A 97 12.98 -12.78 -3.68
CA ALA A 97 14.00 -13.78 -3.37
C ALA A 97 15.04 -13.82 -4.51
N PRO A 98 16.30 -14.18 -4.24
CA PRO A 98 17.31 -14.30 -5.26
C PRO A 98 16.89 -15.31 -6.35
N LYS A 99 17.04 -14.91 -7.61
CA LYS A 99 16.70 -15.74 -8.79
C LYS A 99 15.22 -16.13 -8.90
N GLU A 100 14.35 -15.55 -8.10
CA GLU A 100 12.91 -15.74 -8.19
C GLU A 100 12.23 -14.44 -8.65
N PRO A 101 11.06 -14.52 -9.29
CA PRO A 101 10.29 -13.33 -9.63
C PRO A 101 9.91 -12.54 -8.37
N LEU A 102 9.66 -11.25 -8.54
CA LEU A 102 8.99 -10.44 -7.53
C LEU A 102 7.55 -10.91 -7.39
N THR A 103 7.14 -11.26 -6.17
CA THR A 103 5.74 -11.53 -5.86
C THR A 103 5.15 -10.37 -5.09
N VAL A 104 3.90 -9.99 -5.40
CA VAL A 104 3.15 -8.93 -4.73
C VAL A 104 1.80 -9.50 -4.31
N ALA A 105 1.33 -9.14 -3.11
CA ALA A 105 -0.01 -9.46 -2.63
C ALA A 105 -0.62 -8.25 -1.93
N TRP A 106 -1.94 -8.05 -2.06
CA TRP A 106 -2.61 -6.90 -1.47
C TRP A 106 -4.06 -7.17 -1.08
N CYS A 107 -4.57 -6.39 -0.13
CA CYS A 107 -5.97 -6.19 0.16
C CYS A 107 -6.19 -4.72 0.55
N GLY A 108 -7.09 -4.04 -0.13
CA GLY A 108 -7.27 -2.59 -0.01
C GLY A 108 -6.78 -1.83 -1.24
N ASP A 109 -6.47 -0.58 -1.07
CA ASP A 109 -6.10 0.38 -2.13
C ASP A 109 -4.68 0.91 -1.99
N SER A 110 -3.89 0.47 -1.01
CA SER A 110 -2.44 0.68 -1.03
C SER A 110 -1.82 -0.01 -2.24
N ARG A 111 -0.89 0.66 -2.90
CA ARG A 111 -0.39 0.23 -4.21
C ARG A 111 1.09 -0.16 -4.22
N ALA A 112 1.43 -1.05 -5.16
CA ALA A 112 2.79 -1.36 -5.57
C ALA A 112 3.03 -0.89 -7.01
N TYR A 113 4.15 -0.23 -7.23
CA TYR A 113 4.63 0.17 -8.56
C TYR A 113 6.04 -0.33 -8.78
N LEU A 114 6.36 -0.67 -10.03
CA LEU A 114 7.71 -0.93 -10.47
C LEU A 114 8.17 0.19 -11.40
N MET A 115 9.25 0.88 -11.01
CA MET A 115 9.88 1.91 -11.81
C MET A 115 10.91 1.24 -12.73
N GLU A 116 10.56 1.11 -13.99
CA GLU A 116 11.42 0.50 -15.00
C GLU A 116 11.32 1.24 -16.35
N ARG A 117 12.45 1.39 -17.06
CA ARG A 117 12.49 1.92 -18.43
C ARG A 117 11.79 3.27 -18.61
N GLY A 118 11.88 4.15 -17.63
CA GLY A 118 11.29 5.49 -17.69
C GLY A 118 9.80 5.58 -17.35
N ILE A 119 9.18 4.50 -16.89
CA ILE A 119 7.75 4.47 -16.52
C ILE A 119 7.53 3.84 -15.14
N ALA A 120 6.44 4.25 -14.49
CA ALA A 120 5.90 3.61 -13.30
C ALA A 120 4.82 2.60 -13.71
N VAL A 121 5.12 1.31 -13.58
CA VAL A 121 4.17 0.22 -13.86
C VAL A 121 3.45 -0.16 -12.59
N ARG A 122 2.14 0.06 -12.51
CA ARG A 122 1.31 -0.36 -11.38
C ARG A 122 1.14 -1.87 -11.38
N LEU A 123 1.43 -2.53 -10.25
CA LEU A 123 1.34 -3.98 -10.07
C LEU A 123 0.05 -4.42 -9.35
N THR A 124 -0.65 -3.49 -8.72
CA THR A 124 -1.85 -3.75 -7.91
C THR A 124 -3.10 -3.13 -8.55
N GLU A 125 -4.25 -3.64 -8.19
CA GLU A 125 -5.55 -3.06 -8.56
C GLU A 125 -6.36 -2.77 -7.29
N ASP A 126 -6.89 -1.55 -7.15
CA ASP A 126 -7.52 -1.12 -5.90
C ASP A 126 -8.75 -1.94 -5.55
N HIS A 127 -8.87 -2.36 -4.31
CA HIS A 127 -10.07 -2.94 -3.76
C HIS A 127 -11.00 -1.84 -3.23
N ASN A 128 -11.62 -1.09 -4.14
CA ASN A 128 -12.55 -0.02 -3.80
C ASN A 128 -13.81 -0.02 -4.68
N LYS A 129 -14.79 0.80 -4.32
CA LYS A 129 -16.04 0.86 -5.09
C LYS A 129 -15.89 1.45 -6.49
N ARG A 130 -14.84 2.21 -6.78
CA ARG A 130 -14.59 2.71 -8.13
C ARG A 130 -14.23 1.57 -9.10
N ARG A 131 -13.48 0.57 -8.64
CA ARG A 131 -13.21 -0.64 -9.40
C ARG A 131 -14.49 -1.42 -9.69
N VAL A 132 -15.37 -1.58 -8.70
CA VAL A 132 -16.63 -2.33 -8.84
C VAL A 132 -17.62 -1.61 -9.75
N TYR A 133 -17.67 -0.28 -9.66
CA TYR A 133 -18.53 0.61 -10.43
C TYR A 133 -17.67 1.66 -11.12
N PRO A 134 -17.00 1.31 -12.25
CA PRO A 134 -16.14 2.25 -12.95
C PRO A 134 -16.94 3.41 -13.55
N PRO A 135 -16.31 4.56 -13.80
CA PRO A 135 -16.95 5.66 -14.50
C PRO A 135 -17.52 5.22 -15.85
N THR A 136 -18.73 5.69 -16.15
CA THR A 136 -19.42 5.47 -17.43
C THR A 136 -20.00 6.80 -17.95
N ALA A 137 -20.50 6.82 -19.18
CA ALA A 137 -21.15 8.01 -19.73
C ALA A 137 -22.36 8.47 -18.89
N THR A 138 -23.11 7.52 -18.31
CA THR A 138 -24.28 7.79 -17.44
C THR A 138 -23.94 7.93 -15.96
N TYR A 139 -22.75 7.49 -15.54
CA TYR A 139 -22.26 7.59 -14.17
C TYR A 139 -20.79 8.06 -14.17
N PRO A 140 -20.53 9.34 -14.50
CA PRO A 140 -19.17 9.84 -14.82
C PRO A 140 -18.20 9.80 -13.64
N TYR A 141 -18.68 9.84 -12.41
CA TYR A 141 -17.82 9.77 -11.22
C TYR A 141 -17.50 8.33 -10.79
N GLY A 142 -18.27 7.33 -11.26
CA GLY A 142 -18.13 5.96 -10.79
C GLY A 142 -18.40 5.80 -9.29
N GLY A 143 -18.00 4.65 -8.74
CA GLY A 143 -18.05 4.40 -7.31
C GLY A 143 -17.03 5.24 -6.54
N ASN A 144 -17.25 5.40 -5.24
CA ASN A 144 -16.33 6.14 -4.37
C ASN A 144 -14.99 5.39 -4.22
N ARG A 145 -13.88 6.02 -4.61
CA ARG A 145 -12.53 5.45 -4.51
C ARG A 145 -12.09 5.20 -3.07
N ASN A 146 -12.55 6.03 -2.12
CA ASN A 146 -12.22 5.92 -0.70
C ASN A 146 -13.09 4.90 0.04
N HIS A 147 -13.95 4.16 -0.68
CA HIS A 147 -14.77 3.10 -0.07
C HIS A 147 -14.16 1.74 -0.38
N ILE A 148 -13.35 1.26 0.54
CA ILE A 148 -12.62 -0.01 0.43
C ILE A 148 -13.58 -1.21 0.46
N THR A 149 -13.33 -2.19 -0.41
CA THR A 149 -14.14 -3.42 -0.57
C THR A 149 -13.49 -4.65 0.06
N SER A 150 -12.17 -4.61 0.28
CA SER A 150 -11.41 -5.60 1.04
C SER A 150 -10.29 -4.94 1.84
N CYS A 151 -10.03 -5.42 3.05
CA CYS A 151 -8.95 -4.93 3.91
C CYS A 151 -8.54 -5.99 4.95
N LEU A 152 -7.34 -5.88 5.48
CA LEU A 152 -6.89 -6.62 6.66
C LEU A 152 -7.80 -6.26 7.85
N GLY A 153 -8.17 -7.24 8.68
CA GLY A 153 -9.13 -7.07 9.78
C GLY A 153 -10.60 -7.18 9.35
N SER A 154 -10.87 -7.53 8.09
CA SER A 154 -12.20 -7.92 7.62
C SER A 154 -12.53 -9.34 8.08
N HIS A 155 -13.80 -9.60 8.40
CA HIS A 155 -14.31 -10.95 8.69
C HIS A 155 -14.64 -11.76 7.43
N ARG A 156 -14.53 -11.17 6.24
CA ARG A 156 -14.96 -11.78 4.97
C ARG A 156 -13.92 -12.76 4.44
N THR A 157 -14.40 -13.81 3.79
CA THR A 157 -13.60 -14.75 3.00
C THR A 157 -13.38 -14.23 1.57
N ASP A 158 -12.53 -14.91 0.79
CA ASP A 158 -12.38 -14.64 -0.64
C ASP A 158 -13.71 -14.82 -1.40
N GLU A 159 -14.50 -15.79 -1.00
CA GLU A 159 -15.81 -16.07 -1.61
C GLU A 159 -16.82 -14.95 -1.32
N ASP A 160 -16.90 -14.50 -0.08
CA ASP A 160 -17.76 -13.37 0.30
C ASP A 160 -17.43 -12.11 -0.51
N VAL A 161 -16.14 -11.79 -0.64
CA VAL A 161 -15.69 -10.62 -1.39
C VAL A 161 -15.96 -10.77 -2.89
N ARG A 162 -15.71 -11.97 -3.47
CA ARG A 162 -16.03 -12.24 -4.89
C ARG A 162 -17.52 -12.09 -5.18
N ASN A 163 -18.37 -12.60 -4.30
CA ASN A 163 -19.81 -12.52 -4.46
C ASN A 163 -20.31 -11.07 -4.41
N LEU A 164 -19.73 -10.25 -3.54
CA LEU A 164 -20.12 -8.86 -3.34
C LEU A 164 -19.49 -7.89 -4.34
N TYR A 165 -18.20 -8.11 -4.70
CA TYR A 165 -17.38 -7.08 -5.36
C TYR A 165 -16.60 -7.57 -6.59
N ARG A 166 -16.74 -8.84 -6.97
CA ARG A 166 -16.16 -9.46 -8.17
C ARG A 166 -14.63 -9.64 -8.15
N HIS A 167 -14.00 -9.54 -6.99
CA HIS A 167 -12.58 -9.84 -6.77
C HIS A 167 -12.39 -10.60 -5.44
N PRO A 168 -11.31 -11.37 -5.23
CA PRO A 168 -11.05 -12.04 -3.94
C PRO A 168 -10.67 -11.01 -2.86
N ALA A 169 -10.59 -11.48 -1.61
CA ALA A 169 -10.16 -10.63 -0.49
C ALA A 169 -8.68 -10.24 -0.58
N ILE A 170 -7.84 -11.15 -1.08
CA ILE A 170 -6.42 -10.91 -1.39
C ILE A 170 -6.19 -11.23 -2.85
N GLU A 171 -5.55 -10.31 -3.57
CA GLU A 171 -5.06 -10.52 -4.93
C GLU A 171 -3.53 -10.57 -4.95
N THR A 172 -2.99 -11.12 -6.04
CA THR A 172 -1.56 -11.33 -6.23
C THR A 172 -1.12 -10.96 -7.64
N ALA A 173 0.14 -10.53 -7.74
CA ALA A 173 0.82 -10.34 -9.01
C ALA A 173 2.24 -10.91 -8.92
N THR A 174 2.77 -11.35 -10.06
CA THR A 174 4.15 -11.82 -10.19
C THR A 174 4.83 -11.10 -11.33
N ARG A 175 6.08 -10.66 -11.12
CA ARG A 175 6.84 -9.92 -12.12
C ARG A 175 8.29 -10.40 -12.16
N GLU A 176 8.74 -10.83 -13.33
CA GLU A 176 10.16 -11.10 -13.58
C GLU A 176 10.97 -9.79 -13.53
N ILE A 177 12.05 -9.81 -12.78
CA ILE A 177 12.99 -8.69 -12.70
C ILE A 177 14.20 -9.02 -13.58
N THR A 178 14.25 -8.43 -14.76
CA THR A 178 15.27 -8.70 -15.78
C THR A 178 16.43 -7.73 -15.78
N GLY A 179 16.37 -6.68 -14.98
CA GLY A 179 17.39 -5.65 -14.81
C GLY A 179 17.18 -4.83 -13.56
N PRO A 180 18.09 -3.93 -13.22
CA PRO A 180 17.90 -3.01 -12.10
C PRO A 180 16.62 -2.22 -12.26
N CYS A 181 15.81 -2.16 -11.20
CA CYS A 181 14.56 -1.42 -11.16
C CYS A 181 14.26 -0.99 -9.73
N ARG A 182 13.24 -0.17 -9.55
CA ARG A 182 12.88 0.35 -8.25
C ARG A 182 11.42 0.00 -7.92
N LEU A 183 11.20 -0.57 -6.75
CA LEU A 183 9.88 -0.86 -6.20
C LEU A 183 9.41 0.32 -5.35
N LEU A 184 8.19 0.79 -5.58
CA LEU A 184 7.48 1.71 -4.69
C LEU A 184 6.27 0.99 -4.11
N LEU A 185 6.13 0.98 -2.77
CA LEU A 185 4.87 0.73 -2.09
C LEU A 185 4.37 2.07 -1.53
N ALA A 186 3.09 2.39 -1.74
CA ALA A 186 2.52 3.68 -1.33
C ALA A 186 1.09 3.52 -0.79
N SER A 187 0.75 4.23 0.31
CA SER A 187 -0.63 4.44 0.74
C SER A 187 -1.34 5.45 -0.18
N ASP A 188 -2.66 5.51 -0.11
CA ASP A 188 -3.47 6.43 -0.93
C ASP A 188 -3.08 7.90 -0.69
N GLY A 189 -2.83 8.31 0.55
CA GLY A 189 -2.31 9.64 0.88
C GLY A 189 -0.96 9.97 0.26
N ALA A 190 -0.18 8.96 -0.15
CA ALA A 190 1.11 9.17 -0.80
C ALA A 190 1.03 9.17 -2.33
N TYR A 191 0.14 8.38 -2.99
CA TYR A 191 0.09 8.34 -4.45
C TYR A 191 -1.05 9.16 -5.07
N GLU A 192 -2.24 9.24 -4.43
CA GLU A 192 -3.41 9.94 -5.00
C GLU A 192 -3.14 11.42 -5.29
N PRO A 193 -2.49 12.20 -4.40
CA PRO A 193 -2.21 13.60 -4.69
C PRO A 193 -1.29 13.79 -5.91
N HIS A 194 -0.36 12.86 -6.16
CA HIS A 194 0.47 12.89 -7.37
C HIS A 194 -0.36 12.60 -8.62
N GLU A 195 -1.25 11.59 -8.58
CA GLU A 195 -2.13 11.27 -9.72
C GLU A 195 -3.10 12.41 -10.02
N ASP A 196 -3.74 12.96 -9.00
CA ASP A 196 -4.70 14.06 -9.14
C ASP A 196 -4.03 15.35 -9.70
N ALA A 197 -2.78 15.62 -9.32
CA ALA A 197 -1.98 16.72 -9.85
C ALA A 197 -1.24 16.37 -11.15
N ARG A 198 -1.34 15.13 -11.64
CA ARG A 198 -0.64 14.60 -12.83
C ARG A 198 0.88 14.66 -12.72
N HIS A 199 1.42 14.50 -11.54
CA HIS A 199 2.86 14.33 -11.35
C HIS A 199 3.30 12.95 -11.88
N CYS A 200 4.52 12.89 -12.41
CA CYS A 200 5.09 11.65 -12.92
C CYS A 200 5.76 10.86 -11.78
N LEU A 201 5.11 9.82 -11.27
CA LEU A 201 5.67 9.00 -10.19
C LEU A 201 7.05 8.41 -10.51
N PHE A 202 7.35 8.12 -11.79
CA PHE A 202 8.68 7.69 -12.18
C PHE A 202 9.71 8.76 -11.85
N THR A 203 9.48 9.99 -12.27
CA THR A 203 10.40 11.12 -12.03
C THR A 203 10.56 11.41 -10.54
N GLU A 204 9.47 11.36 -9.78
CA GLU A 204 9.51 11.60 -8.33
C GLU A 204 10.28 10.49 -7.57
N CYS A 205 10.42 9.31 -8.19
CA CYS A 205 11.14 8.17 -7.62
C CYS A 205 12.56 7.98 -8.19
N ASP A 206 13.04 8.80 -9.11
CA ASP A 206 14.30 8.59 -9.87
C ASP A 206 15.54 9.25 -9.24
N GLY A 207 15.47 9.64 -7.96
CA GLY A 207 16.63 10.22 -7.28
C GLY A 207 17.72 9.19 -6.95
N ASP A 208 18.98 9.62 -6.93
CA ASP A 208 20.15 8.77 -6.66
C ASP A 208 20.17 8.21 -5.22
N ASP A 209 19.69 8.98 -4.24
CA ASP A 209 19.60 8.56 -2.83
C ASP A 209 18.14 8.31 -2.44
N LEU A 210 17.85 7.07 -2.04
CA LEU A 210 16.52 6.63 -1.67
C LEU A 210 15.90 7.43 -0.52
N ILE A 211 16.72 7.90 0.45
CA ILE A 211 16.23 8.57 1.66
C ILE A 211 15.61 9.94 1.32
N PRO A 212 16.31 10.88 0.69
CA PRO A 212 15.69 12.13 0.29
C PRO A 212 14.59 11.90 -0.74
N THR A 213 14.78 11.00 -1.71
CA THR A 213 13.79 10.73 -2.75
C THR A 213 12.43 10.33 -2.17
N VAL A 214 12.38 9.32 -1.28
CA VAL A 214 11.10 8.87 -0.70
C VAL A 214 10.49 9.90 0.25
N ARG A 215 11.33 10.68 0.95
CA ARG A 215 10.87 11.76 1.82
C ARG A 215 10.23 12.90 0.99
N ASP A 216 10.88 13.30 -0.09
CA ASP A 216 10.43 14.41 -0.92
C ASP A 216 9.15 14.00 -1.70
N LEU A 217 9.03 12.74 -2.15
CA LEU A 217 7.80 12.16 -2.68
C LEU A 217 6.62 12.33 -1.71
N VAL A 218 6.79 11.90 -0.45
CA VAL A 218 5.73 11.97 0.58
C VAL A 218 5.39 13.41 0.94
N ASN A 219 6.39 14.28 1.09
CA ASN A 219 6.16 15.69 1.39
C ASN A 219 5.41 16.40 0.26
N LEU A 220 5.79 16.16 -1.00
CA LEU A 220 5.10 16.73 -2.16
C LEU A 220 3.65 16.26 -2.25
N ALA A 221 3.37 14.98 -1.92
CA ALA A 221 2.00 14.46 -1.85
C ALA A 221 1.15 15.25 -0.84
N VAL A 222 1.65 15.39 0.40
CA VAL A 222 0.93 16.11 1.46
C VAL A 222 0.75 17.59 1.12
N ASP A 223 1.80 18.26 0.64
CA ASP A 223 1.72 19.67 0.22
C ASP A 223 0.68 19.86 -0.90
N THR A 224 0.61 18.93 -1.84
CA THR A 224 -0.35 18.93 -2.94
C THR A 224 -1.77 18.72 -2.43
N ALA A 225 -1.99 17.74 -1.54
CA ALA A 225 -3.29 17.49 -0.92
C ALA A 225 -3.78 18.70 -0.11
N VAL A 226 -2.91 19.31 0.70
CA VAL A 226 -3.22 20.51 1.49
C VAL A 226 -3.59 21.68 0.57
N LYS A 227 -2.83 21.92 -0.51
CA LYS A 227 -3.12 22.99 -1.47
C LYS A 227 -4.47 22.78 -2.15
N THR A 228 -4.72 21.56 -2.64
CA THR A 228 -5.99 21.20 -3.30
C THR A 228 -7.17 21.31 -2.36
N SER A 229 -7.05 20.76 -1.16
CA SER A 229 -8.12 20.82 -0.14
C SER A 229 -8.44 22.26 0.25
N ARG A 230 -7.42 23.10 0.47
CA ARG A 230 -7.58 24.53 0.80
C ARG A 230 -8.24 25.32 -0.33
N ALA A 231 -7.98 24.97 -1.57
CA ALA A 231 -8.63 25.60 -2.72
C ALA A 231 -10.11 25.23 -2.84
N LEU A 232 -10.50 24.03 -2.38
CA LEU A 232 -11.89 23.57 -2.36
C LEU A 232 -12.67 24.13 -1.16
N ASP A 233 -12.09 24.05 0.04
CA ASP A 233 -12.67 24.62 1.27
C ASP A 233 -11.53 25.10 2.20
N PRO A 234 -11.32 26.43 2.31
CA PRO A 234 -10.28 26.99 3.19
C PRO A 234 -10.49 26.67 4.67
N ASN A 235 -11.72 26.34 5.09
CA ASN A 235 -12.05 26.06 6.50
C ASN A 235 -11.90 24.58 6.86
N GLN A 236 -11.78 23.69 5.88
CA GLN A 236 -11.66 22.24 6.08
C GLN A 236 -10.45 21.67 5.31
N VAL A 237 -9.26 22.17 5.62
CA VAL A 237 -8.03 21.68 4.99
C VAL A 237 -7.74 20.26 5.47
N TYR A 238 -7.64 19.34 4.51
CA TYR A 238 -7.42 17.92 4.75
C TYR A 238 -6.28 17.36 3.91
N ALA A 239 -5.43 16.57 4.53
CA ALA A 239 -4.49 15.66 3.89
C ALA A 239 -4.39 14.40 4.75
N ASP A 240 -4.46 13.23 4.15
CA ASP A 240 -4.36 11.95 4.85
C ASP A 240 -2.95 11.62 5.31
N ASN A 241 -2.81 10.57 6.11
CA ASN A 241 -1.52 9.96 6.37
C ASN A 241 -0.90 9.54 5.02
N ALA A 242 0.33 9.93 4.78
CA ALA A 242 1.06 9.59 3.57
C ALA A 242 2.28 8.74 3.91
N THR A 243 2.37 7.55 3.35
CA THR A 243 3.46 6.62 3.62
C THR A 243 3.95 5.99 2.33
N ALA A 244 5.26 6.00 2.14
CA ALA A 244 5.91 5.33 1.02
C ALA A 244 7.13 4.51 1.48
N LEU A 245 7.35 3.41 0.78
CA LEU A 245 8.55 2.57 0.86
C LEU A 245 9.14 2.45 -0.53
N LEU A 246 10.40 2.83 -0.70
CA LEU A 246 11.13 2.78 -1.95
C LEU A 246 12.30 1.80 -1.82
N ALA A 247 12.47 0.88 -2.78
CA ALA A 247 13.51 -0.13 -2.72
C ALA A 247 14.13 -0.40 -4.09
N ASP A 248 15.46 -0.41 -4.16
CA ASP A 248 16.19 -0.85 -5.35
C ASP A 248 16.20 -2.38 -5.40
N LEU A 249 15.78 -2.92 -6.53
CA LEU A 249 15.76 -4.35 -6.81
C LEU A 249 16.78 -4.70 -7.90
N ALA A 250 17.39 -5.88 -7.76
CA ALA A 250 18.23 -6.53 -8.77
C ALA A 250 17.59 -7.84 -9.21
N PRO A 251 17.99 -8.38 -10.39
CA PRO A 251 17.58 -9.67 -10.90
C PRO A 251 17.77 -10.83 -9.92
#